data_d72cd13379c0e83241f1730e41d0c285
#
_entry.id   d72cd13379c0e83241f1730e41d0c285
#
_cell.length_a   1.000
_cell.length_b   1.000
_cell.length_c   1.000
_cell.angle_alpha   90.00
_cell.angle_beta   90.00
_cell.angle_gamma   90.00
#
_symmetry.space_group_name_H-M   'P 1'
#
loop_
_entity.id
_entity.type
_entity.pdbx_description
1 polymer ?
#
loop_
_entity_poly.entity_id
_entity_poly.type
_entity_poly.pdbx_seq_one_letter_code
_entity_poly.pdbx_strand_id
1 'polypeptide(L)'
;MREAAQVRLQNKAAQFHARAQHVGWEQSLWEGLFRALGYKHNIWPMQHLAETRSRWSAGAVSSLTIQSRLLGLSGLLPAELSRNQSGADEYLRRIWDGWWRERDAFADCAVPRSLWRLHGLRPANHPQRRLALAAHWAQDDTLVERIETWCHAALPARKQLEALTRIFAVKRDDFWFWHWTFRSARLPKPQPLLGETRVTDLAMNVVLPWLHARARAGGNETLIREIESRYEAWPAAEDNSVLKLARQRLLGKSDAASAGLKTACAQQGLLQIVRDFCEHSNAVCAGCSFPELVRNWQISKPDPASA
;
A
#
# COMPACT_ATOMS: atom_id res chain seq x y z
N MET A 1 -20.27 1.32 -11.25
CA MET A 1 -18.85 1.22 -10.83
C MET A 1 -18.38 2.45 -10.06
N ARG A 2 -18.67 3.68 -10.50
CA ARG A 2 -18.27 4.91 -9.80
C ARG A 2 -18.81 4.94 -8.37
N GLU A 3 -20.07 4.70 -8.15
CA GLU A 3 -20.69 4.65 -6.81
C GLU A 3 -20.08 3.59 -5.91
N ALA A 4 -19.87 2.37 -6.44
CA ALA A 4 -19.19 1.32 -5.69
C ALA A 4 -17.73 1.72 -5.31
N ALA A 5 -17.04 2.47 -6.18
CA ALA A 5 -15.72 3.01 -5.87
C ALA A 5 -15.76 4.07 -4.77
N GLN A 6 -16.79 4.94 -4.78
CA GLN A 6 -17.01 5.93 -3.72
C GLN A 6 -17.33 5.25 -2.39
N VAL A 7 -18.18 4.24 -2.37
CA VAL A 7 -18.44 3.42 -1.17
C VAL A 7 -17.13 2.82 -0.64
N ARG A 8 -16.28 2.32 -1.54
CA ARG A 8 -14.98 1.77 -1.15
C ARG A 8 -14.04 2.83 -0.56
N LEU A 9 -13.98 4.02 -1.14
CA LEU A 9 -13.22 5.16 -0.61
C LEU A 9 -13.73 5.52 0.79
N GLN A 10 -15.04 5.69 0.96
CA GLN A 10 -15.67 6.05 2.23
C GLN A 10 -15.45 5.00 3.32
N ASN A 11 -15.57 3.71 2.98
CA ASN A 11 -15.30 2.61 3.92
C ASN A 11 -13.86 2.61 4.41
N LYS A 12 -12.90 2.85 3.52
CA LYS A 12 -11.47 2.96 3.89
C LYS A 12 -11.23 4.23 4.72
N ALA A 13 -11.81 5.35 4.33
CA ALA A 13 -11.72 6.60 5.08
C ALA A 13 -12.28 6.44 6.51
N ALA A 14 -13.42 5.76 6.66
CA ALA A 14 -13.99 5.45 7.96
C ALA A 14 -13.05 4.59 8.84
N GLN A 15 -12.36 3.61 8.23
CA GLN A 15 -11.36 2.81 8.94
C GLN A 15 -10.17 3.66 9.42
N PHE A 16 -9.66 4.57 8.58
CA PHE A 16 -8.60 5.50 8.98
C PHE A 16 -9.06 6.45 10.08
N HIS A 17 -10.29 7.00 9.97
CA HIS A 17 -10.85 7.86 10.99
C HIS A 17 -10.95 7.13 12.33
N ALA A 18 -11.57 5.96 12.36
CA ALA A 18 -11.71 5.16 13.57
C ALA A 18 -10.33 4.83 14.19
N ARG A 19 -9.34 4.45 13.36
CA ARG A 19 -8.00 4.17 13.87
C ARG A 19 -7.30 5.43 14.41
N ALA A 20 -7.44 6.56 13.70
CA ALA A 20 -6.83 7.83 14.11
C ALA A 20 -7.35 8.34 15.46
N GLN A 21 -8.58 8.03 15.86
CA GLN A 21 -9.11 8.35 17.19
C GLN A 21 -8.32 7.67 18.32
N HIS A 22 -7.69 6.53 18.04
CA HIS A 22 -6.94 5.78 19.05
C HIS A 22 -5.44 6.07 19.02
N VAL A 23 -4.87 6.26 17.84
CA VAL A 23 -3.41 6.33 17.67
C VAL A 23 -2.91 7.65 17.06
N GLY A 24 -3.81 8.54 16.69
CA GLY A 24 -3.50 9.78 15.97
C GLY A 24 -3.37 9.58 14.44
N TRP A 25 -3.45 10.71 13.72
CA TRP A 25 -3.46 10.71 12.25
C TRP A 25 -2.17 10.16 11.65
N GLU A 26 -1.03 10.61 12.13
CA GLU A 26 0.27 10.19 11.60
C GLU A 26 0.46 8.68 11.76
N GLN A 27 0.24 8.14 12.95
CA GLN A 27 0.40 6.71 13.21
C GLN A 27 -0.58 5.87 12.38
N SER A 28 -1.82 6.33 12.19
CA SER A 28 -2.79 5.65 11.33
C SER A 28 -2.35 5.57 9.87
N LEU A 29 -1.68 6.61 9.35
CA LEU A 29 -1.07 6.60 8.01
C LEU A 29 0.05 5.56 7.93
N TRP A 30 0.96 5.54 8.91
CA TRP A 30 2.06 4.57 8.95
C TRP A 30 1.56 3.13 8.96
N GLU A 31 0.53 2.83 9.74
CA GLU A 31 -0.10 1.51 9.74
C GLU A 31 -0.69 1.17 8.37
N GLY A 32 -1.34 2.12 7.71
CA GLY A 32 -1.84 1.96 6.35
C GLY A 32 -0.74 1.67 5.33
N LEU A 33 0.37 2.41 5.38
CA LEU A 33 1.53 2.23 4.51
C LEU A 33 2.15 0.84 4.70
N PHE A 34 2.41 0.42 5.94
CA PHE A 34 2.97 -0.90 6.23
C PHE A 34 2.04 -2.04 5.79
N ARG A 35 0.74 -1.93 6.07
CA ARG A 35 -0.26 -2.91 5.59
C ARG A 35 -0.21 -3.06 4.07
N ALA A 36 -0.10 -1.94 3.34
CA ALA A 36 0.00 -1.96 1.89
C ALA A 36 1.30 -2.63 1.41
N LEU A 37 2.43 -2.44 2.12
CA LEU A 37 3.69 -3.12 1.84
C LEU A 37 3.63 -4.63 2.13
N GLY A 38 2.75 -5.08 3.01
CA GLY A 38 2.50 -6.51 3.31
C GLY A 38 1.75 -7.24 2.20
N TYR A 39 1.13 -6.53 1.27
CA TYR A 39 0.29 -7.08 0.19
C TYR A 39 -0.80 -8.01 0.73
N LYS A 40 -0.98 -9.19 0.09
CA LYS A 40 -2.00 -10.18 0.46
C LYS A 40 -1.59 -11.05 1.65
N HIS A 41 -0.30 -11.34 1.79
CA HIS A 41 0.14 -12.45 2.64
C HIS A 41 0.89 -12.03 3.91
N ASN A 42 1.43 -10.81 3.94
CA ASN A 42 2.24 -10.30 5.05
C ASN A 42 1.63 -9.04 5.69
N ILE A 43 0.31 -8.86 5.58
CA ILE A 43 -0.38 -7.70 6.15
C ILE A 43 -0.20 -7.65 7.65
N TRP A 44 -0.45 -8.77 8.35
CA TRP A 44 -0.41 -8.83 9.79
C TRP A 44 0.99 -8.53 10.37
N PRO A 45 2.08 -9.22 9.96
CA PRO A 45 3.39 -8.92 10.50
C PRO A 45 3.87 -7.50 10.16
N MET A 46 3.53 -6.95 8.99
CA MET A 46 3.82 -5.56 8.66
C MET A 46 3.05 -4.58 9.54
N GLN A 47 1.77 -4.83 9.80
CA GLN A 47 0.97 -3.99 10.69
C GLN A 47 1.54 -3.99 12.11
N HIS A 48 1.90 -5.15 12.66
CA HIS A 48 2.49 -5.25 13.98
C HIS A 48 3.78 -4.41 14.09
N LEU A 49 4.64 -4.44 13.06
CA LEU A 49 5.82 -3.57 13.05
C LEU A 49 5.46 -2.09 12.99
N ALA A 50 4.39 -1.71 12.29
CA ALA A 50 3.93 -0.31 12.28
C ALA A 50 3.39 0.13 13.65
N GLU A 51 2.66 -0.73 14.34
CA GLU A 51 2.11 -0.46 15.68
C GLU A 51 3.21 -0.21 16.72
N THR A 52 4.38 -0.79 16.52
CA THR A 52 5.57 -0.59 17.37
C THR A 52 6.51 0.51 16.87
N ARG A 53 6.06 1.38 15.93
CA ARG A 53 6.89 2.40 15.27
C ARG A 53 7.64 3.29 16.25
N SER A 54 6.99 3.79 17.27
CA SER A 54 7.61 4.69 18.27
C SER A 54 8.84 4.08 18.94
N ARG A 55 8.92 2.77 19.04
CA ARG A 55 10.06 2.07 19.66
C ARG A 55 11.25 1.98 18.72
N TRP A 56 11.03 1.45 17.50
CA TRP A 56 12.15 1.21 16.59
C TRP A 56 12.60 2.47 15.83
N SER A 57 11.79 3.54 15.77
CA SER A 57 12.21 4.82 15.19
C SER A 57 12.89 5.74 16.20
N ALA A 58 12.67 5.55 17.51
CA ALA A 58 13.24 6.40 18.55
C ALA A 58 14.78 6.44 18.47
N GLY A 59 15.35 7.64 18.43
CA GLY A 59 16.81 7.86 18.40
C GLY A 59 17.52 7.28 17.16
N ALA A 60 16.77 6.89 16.11
CA ALA A 60 17.34 6.37 14.88
C ALA A 60 17.95 7.52 14.06
N VAL A 61 19.26 7.51 13.89
CA VAL A 61 20.00 8.56 13.19
C VAL A 61 20.15 8.31 11.68
N SER A 62 19.76 7.13 11.19
CA SER A 62 19.92 6.76 9.77
C SER A 62 18.94 5.68 9.33
N SER A 63 18.67 5.61 8.03
CA SER A 63 17.90 4.51 7.44
C SER A 63 18.53 3.14 7.72
N LEU A 64 19.86 3.06 7.81
CA LEU A 64 20.56 1.82 8.14
C LEU A 64 20.22 1.33 9.56
N THR A 65 20.17 2.23 10.54
CA THR A 65 19.75 1.91 11.91
C THR A 65 18.31 1.39 11.93
N ILE A 66 17.39 2.07 11.21
CA ILE A 66 15.99 1.65 11.13
C ILE A 66 15.88 0.30 10.39
N GLN A 67 16.64 0.09 9.31
CA GLN A 67 16.69 -1.20 8.60
C GLN A 67 17.17 -2.32 9.53
N SER A 68 18.20 -2.08 10.33
CA SER A 68 18.71 -3.03 11.33
C SER A 68 17.61 -3.45 12.31
N ARG A 69 16.92 -2.48 12.90
CA ARG A 69 15.81 -2.70 13.84
C ARG A 69 14.63 -3.43 13.19
N LEU A 70 14.15 -2.95 12.05
CA LEU A 70 13.00 -3.56 11.36
C LEU A 70 13.29 -4.99 10.88
N LEU A 71 14.48 -5.23 10.32
CA LEU A 71 14.87 -6.57 9.85
C LEU A 71 15.15 -7.52 11.01
N GLY A 72 15.67 -7.02 12.12
CA GLY A 72 15.84 -7.77 13.35
C GLY A 72 14.52 -8.13 14.01
N LEU A 73 13.67 -7.12 14.27
CA LEU A 73 12.31 -7.28 14.83
C LEU A 73 11.45 -8.24 14.03
N SER A 74 11.59 -8.23 12.70
CA SER A 74 10.85 -9.13 11.81
C SER A 74 11.33 -10.58 11.83
N GLY A 75 12.43 -10.91 12.54
CA GLY A 75 13.05 -12.22 12.50
C GLY A 75 13.58 -12.62 11.11
N LEU A 76 13.77 -11.65 10.20
CA LEU A 76 14.21 -11.91 8.83
C LEU A 76 15.73 -11.82 8.64
N LEU A 77 16.47 -11.42 9.68
CA LEU A 77 17.90 -11.53 9.69
C LEU A 77 18.33 -13.01 9.82
N PRO A 78 19.45 -13.43 9.22
CA PRO A 78 19.99 -14.76 9.45
C PRO A 78 20.43 -14.93 10.92
N ALA A 79 20.24 -16.11 11.46
CA ALA A 79 20.65 -16.42 12.83
C ALA A 79 22.18 -16.33 12.99
N GLU A 80 22.91 -16.70 11.95
CA GLU A 80 24.36 -16.68 11.90
C GLU A 80 24.85 -16.04 10.60
N LEU A 81 25.97 -15.34 10.68
CA LEU A 81 26.65 -14.81 9.49
C LEU A 81 27.64 -15.87 8.97
N SER A 82 27.57 -16.13 7.68
CA SER A 82 28.56 -16.99 7.01
C SER A 82 29.93 -16.32 7.01
N ARG A 83 30.99 -17.10 7.23
CA ARG A 83 32.37 -16.58 7.28
C ARG A 83 32.99 -16.28 5.91
N ASN A 84 32.37 -16.68 4.82
CA ASN A 84 32.99 -16.77 3.49
C ASN A 84 32.34 -15.90 2.41
N GLN A 85 31.76 -14.72 2.72
CA GLN A 85 31.03 -13.99 1.71
C GLN A 85 31.63 -12.61 1.38
N SER A 86 31.52 -12.19 0.10
CA SER A 86 32.03 -10.96 -0.49
C SER A 86 31.08 -9.76 -0.27
N GLY A 87 31.41 -8.58 -0.68
CA GLY A 87 30.74 -7.25 -0.60
C GLY A 87 29.25 -7.11 -0.17
N ALA A 88 28.36 -8.05 -0.54
CA ALA A 88 26.99 -8.13 0.02
C ALA A 88 26.99 -8.37 1.54
N ASP A 89 28.08 -8.91 2.07
CA ASP A 89 28.27 -9.26 3.46
C ASP A 89 28.58 -8.06 4.34
N GLU A 90 29.20 -7.02 3.81
CA GLU A 90 29.47 -5.82 4.59
C GLU A 90 28.15 -5.15 5.02
N TYR A 91 27.19 -5.02 4.10
CA TYR A 91 25.88 -4.49 4.45
C TYR A 91 25.17 -5.39 5.47
N LEU A 92 25.12 -6.69 5.22
CA LEU A 92 24.46 -7.64 6.12
C LEU A 92 25.13 -7.67 7.50
N ARG A 93 26.45 -7.61 7.55
CA ARG A 93 27.23 -7.54 8.81
C ARG A 93 26.88 -6.28 9.59
N ARG A 94 26.86 -5.11 8.94
CA ARG A 94 26.49 -3.83 9.58
C ARG A 94 25.07 -3.85 10.15
N ILE A 95 24.10 -4.40 9.41
CA ILE A 95 22.71 -4.57 9.86
C ILE A 95 22.65 -5.53 11.05
N TRP A 96 23.36 -6.65 10.97
CA TRP A 96 23.40 -7.69 11.99
C TRP A 96 24.05 -7.16 13.29
N ASP A 97 25.19 -6.52 13.20
CA ASP A 97 25.88 -5.92 14.35
C ASP A 97 25.03 -4.83 15.01
N GLY A 98 24.34 -4.01 14.23
CA GLY A 98 23.41 -3.00 14.75
C GLY A 98 22.27 -3.65 15.54
N TRP A 99 21.64 -4.67 14.99
CA TRP A 99 20.58 -5.41 15.67
C TRP A 99 21.05 -6.08 16.96
N TRP A 100 22.18 -6.76 16.93
CA TRP A 100 22.68 -7.51 18.10
C TRP A 100 23.01 -6.63 19.30
N ARG A 101 23.35 -5.37 19.09
CA ARG A 101 23.57 -4.42 20.19
C ARG A 101 22.29 -3.97 20.88
N GLU A 102 21.18 -3.96 20.18
CA GLU A 102 19.91 -3.38 20.64
C GLU A 102 18.79 -4.40 20.85
N ARG A 103 18.96 -5.65 20.41
CA ARG A 103 17.91 -6.65 20.33
C ARG A 103 17.14 -6.90 21.63
N ASP A 104 17.83 -6.84 22.77
CA ASP A 104 17.25 -7.14 24.07
C ASP A 104 16.19 -6.07 24.46
N ALA A 105 16.36 -4.84 23.98
CA ALA A 105 15.36 -3.76 24.16
C ALA A 105 14.07 -3.99 23.35
N PHE A 106 14.06 -4.94 22.42
CA PHE A 106 12.97 -5.22 21.52
C PHE A 106 12.39 -6.65 21.63
N ALA A 107 12.81 -7.41 22.63
CA ALA A 107 12.45 -8.81 22.76
C ALA A 107 10.93 -9.06 22.84
N ASP A 108 10.19 -8.15 23.45
CA ASP A 108 8.73 -8.20 23.67
C ASP A 108 7.90 -7.84 22.42
N CYS A 109 8.49 -7.24 21.40
CA CYS A 109 7.79 -6.83 20.18
C CYS A 109 8.32 -7.50 18.89
N ALA A 110 9.14 -8.55 19.04
CA ALA A 110 9.68 -9.28 17.91
C ALA A 110 8.60 -10.11 17.20
N VAL A 111 8.66 -10.13 15.87
CA VAL A 111 7.77 -10.92 15.02
C VAL A 111 8.45 -12.24 14.66
N PRO A 112 7.87 -13.39 15.02
CA PRO A 112 8.41 -14.69 14.65
C PRO A 112 8.51 -14.85 13.12
N ARG A 113 9.66 -15.38 12.65
CA ARG A 113 9.90 -15.63 11.22
C ARG A 113 8.82 -16.51 10.58
N SER A 114 8.21 -17.42 11.32
CA SER A 114 7.15 -18.32 10.87
C SER A 114 5.87 -17.62 10.41
N LEU A 115 5.65 -16.38 10.84
CA LEU A 115 4.48 -15.58 10.45
C LEU A 115 4.63 -14.91 9.08
N TRP A 116 5.82 -14.99 8.49
CA TRP A 116 6.06 -14.41 7.18
C TRP A 116 5.90 -15.45 6.07
N ARG A 117 5.14 -15.08 5.06
CA ARG A 117 5.16 -15.80 3.80
C ARG A 117 6.31 -15.26 2.94
N LEU A 118 7.32 -16.12 2.73
CA LEU A 118 8.54 -15.76 1.99
C LEU A 118 8.60 -16.38 0.59
N HIS A 119 7.75 -17.38 0.31
CA HIS A 119 7.72 -18.12 -0.95
C HIS A 119 6.49 -17.75 -1.78
N GLY A 120 6.59 -17.92 -3.12
CA GLY A 120 5.50 -17.62 -4.04
C GLY A 120 5.23 -16.12 -4.19
N LEU A 121 6.19 -15.27 -3.85
CA LEU A 121 6.12 -13.83 -4.00
C LEU A 121 6.90 -13.37 -5.23
N ARG A 122 6.44 -12.28 -5.87
CA ARG A 122 7.29 -11.57 -6.83
C ARG A 122 8.53 -11.06 -6.08
N PRO A 123 9.76 -11.21 -6.62
CA PRO A 123 10.99 -10.82 -5.91
C PRO A 123 10.98 -9.39 -5.39
N ALA A 124 10.46 -8.46 -6.19
CA ALA A 124 10.30 -7.05 -5.79
C ALA A 124 9.42 -6.85 -4.54
N ASN A 125 8.54 -7.79 -4.21
CA ASN A 125 7.61 -7.73 -3.08
C ASN A 125 8.11 -8.51 -1.86
N HIS A 126 9.35 -8.98 -1.87
CA HIS A 126 9.90 -9.73 -0.75
C HIS A 126 9.93 -8.85 0.53
N PRO A 127 9.50 -9.37 1.70
CA PRO A 127 9.38 -8.58 2.93
C PRO A 127 10.65 -7.84 3.33
N GLN A 128 11.83 -8.46 3.22
CA GLN A 128 13.10 -7.82 3.53
C GLN A 128 13.29 -6.50 2.76
N ARG A 129 13.00 -6.54 1.44
CA ARG A 129 13.09 -5.37 0.57
C ARG A 129 12.04 -4.30 0.92
N ARG A 130 10.84 -4.72 1.34
CA ARG A 130 9.76 -3.82 1.76
C ARG A 130 10.03 -3.16 3.09
N LEU A 131 10.68 -3.86 4.02
CA LEU A 131 11.12 -3.27 5.28
C LEU A 131 12.25 -2.26 5.07
N ALA A 132 13.18 -2.53 4.16
CA ALA A 132 14.20 -1.56 3.78
C ALA A 132 13.59 -0.28 3.18
N LEU A 133 12.58 -0.41 2.31
CA LEU A 133 11.82 0.75 1.80
C LEU A 133 11.15 1.52 2.94
N ALA A 134 10.45 0.83 3.86
CA ALA A 134 9.82 1.45 5.01
C ALA A 134 10.80 2.20 5.91
N ALA A 135 12.02 1.67 6.06
CA ALA A 135 13.09 2.33 6.83
C ALA A 135 13.53 3.66 6.21
N HIS A 136 13.64 3.72 4.87
CA HIS A 136 13.92 4.98 4.18
C HIS A 136 12.81 6.02 4.37
N TRP A 137 11.55 5.56 4.30
CA TRP A 137 10.41 6.45 4.56
C TRP A 137 10.39 6.95 6.01
N ALA A 138 10.70 6.07 6.96
CA ALA A 138 10.69 6.42 8.38
C ALA A 138 11.86 7.35 8.79
N GLN A 139 12.92 7.41 7.99
CA GLN A 139 13.99 8.39 8.18
C GLN A 139 13.59 9.80 7.70
N ASP A 140 12.61 9.91 6.82
CA ASP A 140 12.11 11.18 6.29
C ASP A 140 11.02 11.74 7.20
N ASP A 141 11.40 12.54 8.18
CA ASP A 141 10.50 13.18 9.13
C ASP A 141 9.46 14.08 8.45
N THR A 142 9.70 14.48 7.20
CA THR A 142 8.81 15.34 6.41
C THR A 142 7.84 14.57 5.52
N LEU A 143 7.88 13.22 5.51
CA LEU A 143 7.06 12.41 4.60
C LEU A 143 5.57 12.73 4.71
N VAL A 144 5.04 12.84 5.92
CA VAL A 144 3.62 13.12 6.14
C VAL A 144 3.25 14.52 5.67
N GLU A 145 4.04 15.53 6.01
CA GLU A 145 3.87 16.92 5.57
C GLU A 145 3.93 17.03 4.04
N ARG A 146 4.84 16.32 3.38
CA ARG A 146 4.95 16.28 1.92
C ARG A 146 3.72 15.66 1.27
N ILE A 147 3.12 14.63 1.87
CA ILE A 147 1.87 14.03 1.41
C ILE A 147 0.71 15.05 1.57
N GLU A 148 0.65 15.76 2.68
CA GLU A 148 -0.37 16.80 2.91
C GLU A 148 -0.20 17.97 1.93
N THR A 149 1.01 18.48 1.76
CA THR A 149 1.33 19.54 0.79
C THR A 149 0.98 19.12 -0.64
N TRP A 150 1.29 17.89 -1.01
CA TRP A 150 0.91 17.33 -2.31
C TRP A 150 -0.62 17.33 -2.49
N CYS A 151 -1.38 17.08 -1.43
CA CYS A 151 -2.84 17.09 -1.50
C CYS A 151 -3.40 18.47 -1.89
N HIS A 152 -2.75 19.54 -1.52
CA HIS A 152 -3.17 20.91 -1.86
C HIS A 152 -2.65 21.41 -3.22
N ALA A 153 -1.78 20.65 -3.88
CA ALA A 153 -1.24 21.04 -5.17
C ALA A 153 -2.25 20.86 -6.32
N ALA A 154 -2.57 21.93 -7.04
CA ALA A 154 -3.45 21.89 -8.21
C ALA A 154 -2.73 21.31 -9.44
N LEU A 155 -2.66 19.98 -9.52
CA LEU A 155 -1.96 19.26 -10.58
C LEU A 155 -2.93 18.37 -11.39
N PRO A 156 -2.76 18.25 -12.73
CA PRO A 156 -3.46 17.23 -13.52
C PRO A 156 -3.16 15.81 -13.01
N ALA A 157 -4.08 14.87 -13.19
CA ALA A 157 -4.02 13.51 -12.62
C ALA A 157 -2.67 12.79 -12.86
N ARG A 158 -2.12 12.86 -14.08
CA ARG A 158 -0.81 12.27 -14.40
C ARG A 158 0.32 12.92 -13.62
N LYS A 159 0.31 14.25 -13.49
CA LYS A 159 1.31 15.00 -12.71
C LYS A 159 1.19 14.74 -11.21
N GLN A 160 -0.02 14.47 -10.72
CA GLN A 160 -0.25 14.05 -9.34
C GLN A 160 0.42 12.70 -9.05
N LEU A 161 0.27 11.71 -9.95
CA LEU A 161 0.94 10.42 -9.82
C LEU A 161 2.47 10.57 -9.85
N GLU A 162 3.01 11.35 -10.80
CA GLU A 162 4.45 11.63 -10.88
C GLU A 162 4.98 12.32 -9.60
N ALA A 163 4.23 13.27 -9.06
CA ALA A 163 4.61 13.97 -7.84
C ALA A 163 4.57 13.05 -6.62
N LEU A 164 3.52 12.23 -6.47
CA LEU A 164 3.42 11.25 -5.40
C LEU A 164 4.50 10.17 -5.52
N THR A 165 4.85 9.77 -6.74
CA THR A 165 5.96 8.84 -6.99
C THR A 165 7.29 9.41 -6.50
N ARG A 166 7.54 10.71 -6.70
CA ARG A 166 8.75 11.38 -6.16
C ARG A 166 8.76 11.45 -4.64
N ILE A 167 7.61 11.59 -4.00
CA ILE A 167 7.49 11.59 -2.53
C ILE A 167 7.91 10.25 -1.96
N PHE A 168 7.47 9.15 -2.54
CA PHE A 168 7.77 7.80 -2.08
C PHE A 168 9.07 7.21 -2.63
N ALA A 169 9.73 7.90 -3.58
CA ALA A 169 10.95 7.41 -4.19
C ALA A 169 12.14 7.47 -3.23
N VAL A 170 12.86 6.37 -3.14
CA VAL A 170 14.18 6.32 -2.51
C VAL A 170 15.21 6.68 -3.56
N LYS A 171 16.04 7.69 -3.27
CA LYS A 171 17.04 8.18 -4.24
C LYS A 171 18.21 7.21 -4.43
N ARG A 172 18.63 6.55 -3.34
CA ARG A 172 19.78 5.65 -3.35
C ARG A 172 19.65 4.61 -2.23
N ASP A 173 19.98 3.37 -2.55
CA ASP A 173 20.25 2.30 -1.60
C ASP A 173 21.31 1.39 -2.21
N ASP A 174 22.46 1.29 -1.56
CA ASP A 174 23.64 0.61 -2.11
C ASP A 174 23.51 -0.92 -2.09
N PHE A 175 22.58 -1.46 -1.30
CA PHE A 175 22.29 -2.89 -1.26
C PHE A 175 20.96 -3.23 -1.96
N TRP A 176 19.85 -2.64 -1.53
CA TRP A 176 18.51 -3.05 -1.96
C TRP A 176 18.15 -2.64 -3.39
N PHE A 177 18.88 -1.74 -4.00
CA PHE A 177 18.73 -1.50 -5.44
C PHE A 177 19.31 -2.65 -6.28
N TRP A 178 20.23 -3.41 -5.70
CA TRP A 178 20.97 -4.45 -6.37
C TRP A 178 20.61 -5.88 -5.95
N HIS A 179 19.77 -6.05 -4.92
CA HIS A 179 19.41 -7.34 -4.38
C HIS A 179 17.91 -7.45 -4.10
N TRP A 180 17.34 -8.62 -4.37
CA TRP A 180 15.95 -8.93 -4.00
C TRP A 180 15.83 -9.40 -2.56
N THR A 181 16.82 -10.13 -2.08
CA THR A 181 16.91 -10.70 -0.73
C THR A 181 18.37 -10.71 -0.30
N PHE A 182 18.66 -10.96 0.96
CA PHE A 182 20.05 -11.16 1.44
C PHE A 182 20.81 -12.26 0.70
N ARG A 183 20.09 -13.28 0.17
CA ARG A 183 20.68 -14.43 -0.51
C ARG A 183 20.60 -14.37 -2.03
N SER A 184 20.01 -13.34 -2.59
CA SER A 184 19.91 -13.21 -4.04
C SER A 184 21.25 -12.80 -4.64
N ALA A 185 21.55 -13.29 -5.85
CA ALA A 185 22.63 -12.72 -6.64
C ALA A 185 22.40 -11.22 -6.88
N ARG A 186 23.49 -10.50 -7.10
CA ARG A 186 23.43 -9.09 -7.48
C ARG A 186 22.76 -8.94 -8.84
N LEU A 187 21.84 -8.00 -8.94
CA LEU A 187 21.14 -7.68 -10.19
C LEU A 187 22.08 -7.02 -11.20
N PRO A 188 21.87 -7.26 -12.50
CA PRO A 188 22.68 -6.64 -13.55
C PRO A 188 22.45 -5.12 -13.67
N LYS A 189 21.30 -4.64 -13.19
CA LYS A 189 20.92 -3.21 -13.17
C LYS A 189 20.21 -2.88 -11.87
N PRO A 190 20.39 -1.67 -11.35
CA PRO A 190 19.70 -1.25 -10.13
C PRO A 190 18.18 -1.19 -10.37
N GLN A 191 17.43 -1.61 -9.37
CA GLN A 191 15.96 -1.61 -9.40
C GLN A 191 15.43 -0.73 -8.26
N PRO A 192 14.55 0.23 -8.54
CA PRO A 192 13.96 1.06 -7.50
C PRO A 192 13.21 0.22 -6.48
N LEU A 193 13.19 0.66 -5.23
CA LEU A 193 12.48 -0.06 -4.17
C LEU A 193 10.97 -0.03 -4.34
N LEU A 194 10.43 0.98 -5.03
CA LEU A 194 9.02 1.13 -5.33
C LEU A 194 8.82 1.49 -6.81
N GLY A 195 7.99 0.74 -7.51
CA GLY A 195 7.55 1.06 -8.87
C GLY A 195 6.29 1.92 -8.88
N GLU A 196 6.07 2.64 -9.97
CA GLU A 196 4.94 3.56 -10.18
C GLU A 196 3.57 2.89 -9.95
N THR A 197 3.39 1.65 -10.42
CA THR A 197 2.15 0.88 -10.22
C THR A 197 1.83 0.66 -8.74
N ARG A 198 2.86 0.57 -7.90
CA ARG A 198 2.68 0.45 -6.45
C ARG A 198 2.35 1.77 -5.79
N VAL A 199 2.79 2.88 -6.36
CA VAL A 199 2.35 4.21 -5.91
C VAL A 199 0.85 4.39 -6.18
N THR A 200 0.33 3.90 -7.30
CA THR A 200 -1.12 3.87 -7.55
C THR A 200 -1.86 3.04 -6.49
N ASP A 201 -1.33 1.86 -6.12
CA ASP A 201 -1.93 1.06 -5.03
C ASP A 201 -1.94 1.83 -3.69
N LEU A 202 -0.84 2.51 -3.35
CA LEU A 202 -0.74 3.34 -2.14
C LEU A 202 -1.71 4.53 -2.19
N ALA A 203 -1.79 5.23 -3.32
CA ALA A 203 -2.69 6.35 -3.51
C ALA A 203 -4.15 5.94 -3.27
N MET A 204 -4.61 4.89 -3.95
CA MET A 204 -6.01 4.46 -3.94
C MET A 204 -6.44 3.75 -2.66
N ASN A 205 -5.50 3.13 -1.95
CA ASN A 205 -5.83 2.31 -0.79
C ASN A 205 -5.41 2.90 0.55
N VAL A 206 -4.52 3.90 0.55
CA VAL A 206 -3.95 4.50 1.78
C VAL A 206 -4.06 6.01 1.75
N VAL A 207 -3.35 6.68 0.83
CA VAL A 207 -3.13 8.13 0.87
C VAL A 207 -4.44 8.90 0.69
N LEU A 208 -5.17 8.66 -0.41
CA LEU A 208 -6.42 9.37 -0.68
C LEU A 208 -7.51 9.06 0.36
N PRO A 209 -7.73 7.78 0.80
CA PRO A 209 -8.65 7.49 1.89
C PRO A 209 -8.27 8.16 3.22
N TRP A 210 -6.98 8.19 3.56
CA TRP A 210 -6.51 8.83 4.79
C TRP A 210 -6.71 10.35 4.75
N LEU A 211 -6.36 11.01 3.64
CA LEU A 211 -6.59 12.43 3.42
C LEU A 211 -8.08 12.78 3.44
N HIS A 212 -8.92 11.95 2.81
CA HIS A 212 -10.38 12.11 2.82
C HIS A 212 -10.94 12.04 4.25
N ALA A 213 -10.50 11.06 5.03
CA ALA A 213 -10.91 10.92 6.43
C ALA A 213 -10.52 12.15 7.26
N ARG A 214 -9.31 12.65 7.07
CA ARG A 214 -8.78 13.82 7.77
C ARG A 214 -9.51 15.12 7.37
N ALA A 215 -9.79 15.30 6.08
CA ALA A 215 -10.56 16.43 5.58
C ALA A 215 -12.00 16.44 6.14
N ARG A 216 -12.64 15.26 6.22
CA ARG A 216 -13.97 15.10 6.85
C ARG A 216 -13.94 15.43 8.33
N ALA A 217 -12.95 14.96 9.07
CA ALA A 217 -12.81 15.26 10.50
C ALA A 217 -12.59 16.75 10.75
N GLY A 218 -11.94 17.45 9.83
CA GLY A 218 -11.72 18.91 9.87
C GLY A 218 -12.86 19.73 9.27
N GLY A 219 -13.94 19.12 8.74
CA GLY A 219 -15.07 19.83 8.13
C GLY A 219 -14.71 20.58 6.82
N ASN A 220 -13.62 20.19 6.12
CA ASN A 220 -13.16 20.87 4.91
C ASN A 220 -13.82 20.29 3.64
N GLU A 221 -15.05 20.74 3.35
CA GLU A 221 -15.85 20.26 2.21
C GLU A 221 -15.19 20.50 0.84
N THR A 222 -14.40 21.57 0.71
CA THR A 222 -13.66 21.84 -0.53
C THR A 222 -12.59 20.80 -0.77
N LEU A 223 -11.80 20.49 0.25
CA LEU A 223 -10.74 19.48 0.17
C LEU A 223 -11.32 18.07 -0.05
N ILE A 224 -12.47 17.75 0.57
CA ILE A 224 -13.16 16.48 0.35
C ILE A 224 -13.49 16.31 -1.14
N ARG A 225 -14.12 17.31 -1.77
CA ARG A 225 -14.46 17.28 -3.20
C ARG A 225 -13.22 17.18 -4.10
N GLU A 226 -12.15 17.86 -3.76
CA GLU A 226 -10.89 17.76 -4.49
C GLU A 226 -10.30 16.33 -4.41
N ILE A 227 -10.29 15.72 -3.24
CA ILE A 227 -9.78 14.36 -3.05
C ILE A 227 -10.64 13.34 -3.81
N GLU A 228 -11.97 13.48 -3.77
CA GLU A 228 -12.90 12.64 -4.53
C GLU A 228 -12.69 12.78 -6.03
N SER A 229 -12.53 14.00 -6.54
CA SER A 229 -12.20 14.26 -7.94
C SER A 229 -10.87 13.60 -8.35
N ARG A 230 -9.83 13.68 -7.52
CA ARG A 230 -8.54 13.00 -7.76
C ARG A 230 -8.67 11.49 -7.75
N TYR A 231 -9.43 10.95 -6.81
CA TYR A 231 -9.70 9.51 -6.73
C TYR A 231 -10.38 9.01 -8.00
N GLU A 232 -11.33 9.75 -8.54
CA GLU A 232 -12.05 9.42 -9.76
C GLU A 232 -11.17 9.50 -11.02
N ALA A 233 -10.32 10.51 -11.11
CA ALA A 233 -9.45 10.75 -12.25
C ALA A 233 -8.13 9.96 -12.21
N TRP A 234 -7.85 9.20 -11.13
CA TRP A 234 -6.57 8.52 -10.95
C TRP A 234 -6.29 7.50 -12.06
N PRO A 235 -5.08 7.49 -12.65
CA PRO A 235 -4.71 6.56 -13.71
C PRO A 235 -4.87 5.09 -13.28
N ALA A 236 -5.26 4.24 -14.22
CA ALA A 236 -5.46 2.81 -13.94
C ALA A 236 -4.19 2.15 -13.41
N ALA A 237 -4.35 1.26 -12.43
CA ALA A 237 -3.30 0.36 -11.96
C ALA A 237 -3.12 -0.83 -12.92
N GLU A 238 -2.02 -1.56 -12.77
CA GLU A 238 -1.86 -2.86 -13.41
C GLU A 238 -2.92 -3.86 -12.91
N ASP A 239 -3.37 -4.71 -13.81
CA ASP A 239 -4.30 -5.78 -13.48
C ASP A 239 -3.66 -6.81 -12.54
N ASN A 240 -4.29 -7.01 -11.40
CA ASN A 240 -4.00 -8.12 -10.51
C ASN A 240 -4.96 -9.30 -10.75
N SER A 241 -4.68 -10.46 -10.13
CA SER A 241 -5.49 -11.67 -10.30
C SER A 241 -6.95 -11.50 -9.88
N VAL A 242 -7.21 -10.70 -8.83
CA VAL A 242 -8.58 -10.44 -8.36
C VAL A 242 -9.32 -9.57 -9.37
N LEU A 243 -8.66 -8.53 -9.90
CA LEU A 243 -9.25 -7.66 -10.91
C LEU A 243 -9.52 -8.40 -12.22
N LYS A 244 -8.60 -9.30 -12.64
CA LYS A 244 -8.81 -10.16 -13.81
C LYS A 244 -10.03 -11.08 -13.63
N LEU A 245 -10.15 -11.72 -12.46
CA LEU A 245 -11.30 -12.57 -12.15
C LEU A 245 -12.61 -11.76 -12.07
N ALA A 246 -12.57 -10.59 -11.45
CA ALA A 246 -13.69 -9.68 -11.35
C ALA A 246 -14.19 -9.25 -12.75
N ARG A 247 -13.25 -8.87 -13.62
CA ARG A 247 -13.54 -8.50 -15.01
C ARG A 247 -14.18 -9.67 -15.75
N GLN A 248 -13.61 -10.85 -15.66
CA GLN A 248 -14.14 -12.05 -16.32
C GLN A 248 -15.56 -12.39 -15.86
N ARG A 249 -15.85 -12.29 -14.56
CA ARG A 249 -17.16 -12.62 -13.99
C ARG A 249 -18.23 -11.59 -14.29
N LEU A 250 -17.90 -10.30 -14.20
CA LEU A 250 -18.90 -9.22 -14.27
C LEU A 250 -19.01 -8.58 -15.65
N LEU A 251 -17.94 -8.57 -16.43
CA LEU A 251 -17.90 -7.87 -17.72
C LEU A 251 -17.77 -8.84 -18.91
N GLY A 252 -17.46 -10.11 -18.67
CA GLY A 252 -17.27 -11.10 -19.72
C GLY A 252 -15.96 -10.88 -20.53
N LYS A 253 -15.95 -11.38 -21.78
CA LYS A 253 -14.77 -11.36 -22.67
C LYS A 253 -14.81 -10.23 -23.70
N SER A 254 -15.79 -9.31 -23.66
CA SER A 254 -15.92 -8.28 -24.70
C SER A 254 -14.87 -7.17 -24.55
N ASP A 255 -14.37 -6.65 -25.66
CA ASP A 255 -13.44 -5.50 -25.68
C ASP A 255 -14.08 -4.23 -25.12
N ALA A 256 -15.39 -4.05 -25.28
CA ALA A 256 -16.15 -2.98 -24.66
C ALA A 256 -16.08 -2.99 -23.11
N ALA A 257 -15.98 -4.19 -22.54
CA ALA A 257 -15.81 -4.38 -21.09
C ALA A 257 -14.45 -3.86 -20.59
N SER A 258 -13.40 -3.97 -21.41
CA SER A 258 -12.06 -3.45 -21.10
C SER A 258 -11.99 -1.93 -21.23
N ALA A 259 -12.77 -1.33 -22.13
CA ALA A 259 -12.82 0.12 -22.34
C ALA A 259 -13.35 0.90 -21.12
N GLY A 260 -14.15 0.27 -20.26
CA GLY A 260 -14.73 0.87 -19.04
C GLY A 260 -13.77 1.00 -17.85
N LEU A 261 -12.57 0.36 -17.89
CA LEU A 261 -11.64 0.30 -16.76
C LEU A 261 -10.39 1.18 -16.97
N LYS A 262 -10.58 2.37 -17.55
CA LYS A 262 -9.49 3.31 -17.85
C LYS A 262 -8.92 4.04 -16.63
N THR A 263 -9.58 3.98 -15.49
CA THR A 263 -9.15 4.63 -14.24
C THR A 263 -9.03 3.62 -13.10
N ALA A 264 -8.19 3.94 -12.13
CA ALA A 264 -8.08 3.16 -10.90
C ALA A 264 -9.40 3.18 -10.10
N CYS A 265 -10.16 4.26 -10.17
CA CYS A 265 -11.48 4.36 -9.58
C CYS A 265 -12.43 3.29 -10.13
N ALA A 266 -12.50 3.12 -11.44
CA ALA A 266 -13.34 2.06 -12.06
C ALA A 266 -12.89 0.66 -11.62
N GLN A 267 -11.57 0.43 -11.52
CA GLN A 267 -11.00 -0.81 -10.98
C GLN A 267 -11.41 -1.03 -9.51
N GLN A 268 -11.34 0.00 -8.67
CA GLN A 268 -11.76 -0.09 -7.26
C GLN A 268 -13.26 -0.35 -7.12
N GLY A 269 -14.10 0.23 -7.99
CA GLY A 269 -15.52 -0.05 -8.03
C GLY A 269 -15.82 -1.51 -8.37
N LEU A 270 -15.12 -2.07 -9.36
CA LEU A 270 -15.23 -3.47 -9.73
C LEU A 270 -14.83 -4.40 -8.57
N LEU A 271 -13.75 -4.08 -7.87
CA LEU A 271 -13.31 -4.82 -6.68
C LEU A 271 -14.33 -4.73 -5.53
N GLN A 272 -14.99 -3.58 -5.36
CA GLN A 272 -16.06 -3.43 -4.36
C GLN A 272 -17.27 -4.31 -4.69
N ILE A 273 -17.72 -4.31 -5.94
CA ILE A 273 -18.83 -5.16 -6.39
C ILE A 273 -18.51 -6.64 -6.14
N VAL A 274 -17.30 -7.09 -6.47
CA VAL A 274 -16.90 -8.48 -6.18
C VAL A 274 -16.93 -8.77 -4.69
N ARG A 275 -16.46 -7.86 -3.87
CA ARG A 275 -16.50 -8.00 -2.41
C ARG A 275 -17.95 -8.13 -1.89
N ASP A 276 -18.84 -7.29 -2.37
CA ASP A 276 -20.20 -7.22 -1.85
C ASP A 276 -21.09 -8.38 -2.35
N PHE A 277 -20.83 -8.91 -3.55
CA PHE A 277 -21.69 -9.90 -4.17
C PHE A 277 -21.05 -11.25 -4.48
N CYS A 278 -19.73 -11.36 -4.50
CA CYS A 278 -19.01 -12.57 -4.96
C CYS A 278 -18.10 -13.22 -3.90
N GLU A 279 -17.73 -12.51 -2.84
CA GLU A 279 -16.80 -13.01 -1.81
C GLU A 279 -17.50 -13.62 -0.57
N HIS A 280 -18.75 -14.04 -0.70
CA HIS A 280 -19.50 -14.73 0.34
C HIS A 280 -19.43 -16.24 0.16
N SER A 281 -19.45 -17.00 1.26
CA SER A 281 -19.38 -18.47 1.24
C SER A 281 -20.45 -19.14 0.39
N ASN A 282 -21.62 -18.49 0.24
CA ASN A 282 -22.78 -18.97 -0.53
C ASN A 282 -22.99 -18.19 -1.84
N ALA A 283 -22.01 -17.44 -2.30
CA ALA A 283 -22.14 -16.62 -3.51
C ALA A 283 -22.15 -17.51 -4.76
N VAL A 284 -23.33 -17.70 -5.33
CA VAL A 284 -23.54 -18.35 -6.63
C VAL A 284 -24.13 -17.33 -7.60
N CYS A 285 -23.75 -17.40 -8.87
CA CYS A 285 -24.27 -16.49 -9.90
C CYS A 285 -25.79 -16.71 -10.16
N ALA A 286 -26.25 -17.95 -10.00
CA ALA A 286 -27.69 -18.26 -10.03
C ALA A 286 -28.36 -17.66 -8.78
N GLY A 287 -29.30 -16.73 -8.97
CA GLY A 287 -29.97 -16.03 -7.86
C GLY A 287 -29.21 -14.82 -7.28
N CYS A 288 -28.12 -14.38 -7.91
CA CYS A 288 -27.41 -13.17 -7.51
C CYS A 288 -28.31 -11.93 -7.70
N SER A 289 -28.41 -11.09 -6.65
CA SER A 289 -29.21 -9.85 -6.66
C SER A 289 -28.57 -8.70 -7.45
N PHE A 290 -27.28 -8.79 -7.79
CA PHE A 290 -26.57 -7.72 -8.48
C PHE A 290 -27.15 -7.33 -9.84
N PRO A 291 -27.54 -8.25 -10.75
CA PRO A 291 -28.16 -7.89 -12.02
C PRO A 291 -29.48 -7.14 -11.87
N GLU A 292 -30.28 -7.48 -10.86
CA GLU A 292 -31.54 -6.81 -10.57
C GLU A 292 -31.32 -5.40 -10.02
N LEU A 293 -30.37 -5.25 -9.11
CA LEU A 293 -29.95 -3.96 -8.57
C LEU A 293 -29.47 -3.02 -9.68
N VAL A 294 -28.72 -3.51 -10.66
CA VAL A 294 -28.25 -2.71 -11.82
C VAL A 294 -29.42 -2.30 -12.70
N ARG A 295 -30.40 -3.17 -12.95
CA ARG A 295 -31.62 -2.86 -13.74
C ARG A 295 -32.45 -1.78 -13.05
N ASN A 296 -32.70 -1.92 -11.77
CA ASN A 296 -33.50 -0.96 -11.00
C ASN A 296 -32.80 0.41 -10.93
N TRP A 297 -31.47 0.41 -10.84
CA TRP A 297 -30.71 1.64 -10.83
C TRP A 297 -30.70 2.41 -12.17
N GLN A 298 -30.75 1.68 -13.31
CA GLN A 298 -30.91 2.30 -14.64
C GLN A 298 -32.29 2.94 -14.82
N ILE A 299 -33.34 2.34 -14.25
CA ILE A 299 -34.70 2.85 -14.31
C ILE A 299 -34.88 4.11 -13.44
N SER A 300 -34.16 4.23 -12.33
CA SER A 300 -34.26 5.35 -11.39
C SER A 300 -33.44 6.59 -11.78
N LYS A 301 -32.62 6.53 -12.84
CA LYS A 301 -31.95 7.72 -13.37
C LYS A 301 -32.93 8.53 -14.24
N PRO A 302 -33.13 9.84 -13.95
CA PRO A 302 -33.83 10.71 -14.87
C PRO A 302 -33.11 10.75 -16.21
N ASP A 303 -33.89 10.70 -17.28
CA ASP A 303 -33.39 10.77 -18.66
C ASP A 303 -32.64 12.10 -18.85
N PRO A 304 -31.35 12.10 -19.26
CA PRO A 304 -30.57 13.33 -19.47
C PRO A 304 -31.13 14.24 -20.57
N ALA A 305 -32.17 13.77 -21.32
CA ALA A 305 -32.87 14.55 -22.33
C ALA A 305 -34.05 15.41 -21.78
N SER A 306 -34.33 15.33 -20.46
CA SER A 306 -35.42 16.07 -19.81
C SER A 306 -34.93 17.22 -18.88
N ALA A 307 -33.67 17.64 -18.99
CA ALA A 307 -33.12 18.79 -18.27
C ALA A 307 -32.67 19.90 -19.19
#